data_902711a7b94ce42f6e29ad3478752983
#
_entry.id   902711a7b94ce42f6e29ad3478752983
#
_cell.length_a   1.000
_cell.length_b   1.000
_cell.length_c   1.000
_cell.angle_alpha   90.00
_cell.angle_beta   90.00
_cell.angle_gamma   90.00
#
_symmetry.space_group_name_H-M   'P 1'
#
loop_
_entity.id
_entity.type
_entity.pdbx_description
1 polymer ?
#
loop_
_entity_poly.entity_id
_entity_poly.type
_entity_poly.pdbx_seq_one_letter_code
_entity_poly.pdbx_strand_id
1 'polypeptide(L)'
;LHRGTEKLIENKTYIQAVPYFDRLDYVAPMNQEHAFALAIEKILDIEVPIRGQYIRVIFCEIGRILSHILNITTQALDVGALTPSLWGFEEREKLMEFYERVSGSRLHANYFRPGGVHQDLPRGLDTDILKFCNEFPKIIDDLETLLTDNRIFKQRNVDIGIVSKDDALNYSFSGVMIRGSGVPWDLRKSQPYDCYEDLDFKIPVGKNGDCYDRYLCRIEAVSYTHLTLPTTLSV
;
A
#
# COMPACT_ATOMS: atom_id res chain seq x y z
N LEU A 1 -3.90 -19.04 -9.81
CA LEU A 1 -4.51 -17.75 -9.48
C LEU A 1 -4.02 -16.63 -10.40
N HIS A 2 -2.75 -16.57 -10.67
CA HIS A 2 -2.15 -15.50 -11.47
C HIS A 2 -2.05 -15.84 -12.97
N ARG A 3 -2.89 -16.73 -13.45
CA ARG A 3 -3.12 -17.05 -14.86
C ARG A 3 -1.87 -17.46 -15.63
N GLY A 4 -0.92 -18.09 -14.95
CA GLY A 4 0.34 -18.51 -15.56
C GLY A 4 1.26 -17.35 -15.94
N THR A 5 1.24 -16.26 -15.19
CA THR A 5 2.03 -15.04 -15.42
C THR A 5 3.50 -15.35 -15.67
N GLU A 6 4.11 -16.20 -14.85
CA GLU A 6 5.51 -16.60 -14.98
C GLU A 6 5.82 -17.15 -16.37
N LYS A 7 4.97 -18.04 -16.87
CA LYS A 7 5.15 -18.65 -18.18
C LYS A 7 4.87 -17.69 -19.34
N LEU A 8 3.89 -16.81 -19.17
CA LEU A 8 3.51 -15.84 -20.20
C LEU A 8 4.59 -14.77 -20.41
N ILE A 9 5.23 -14.30 -19.35
CA ILE A 9 6.24 -13.23 -19.44
C ILE A 9 7.55 -13.71 -20.06
N GLU A 10 7.86 -15.02 -20.07
CA GLU A 10 9.04 -15.57 -20.72
C GLU A 10 9.15 -15.18 -22.22
N ASN A 11 8.03 -14.93 -22.86
CA ASN A 11 7.94 -14.57 -24.28
C ASN A 11 7.59 -13.08 -24.49
N LYS A 12 7.85 -12.24 -23.51
CA LYS A 12 7.58 -10.80 -23.54
C LYS A 12 8.86 -10.01 -23.36
N THR A 13 8.87 -8.78 -23.92
CA THR A 13 9.88 -7.80 -23.51
C THR A 13 9.60 -7.30 -22.10
N TYR A 14 10.60 -6.70 -21.45
CA TYR A 14 10.42 -6.15 -20.09
C TYR A 14 9.26 -5.17 -20.00
N ILE A 15 9.13 -4.24 -20.97
CA ILE A 15 8.01 -3.29 -20.99
C ILE A 15 6.67 -3.98 -21.19
N GLN A 16 6.60 -5.01 -22.02
CA GLN A 16 5.37 -5.80 -22.22
C GLN A 16 5.02 -6.66 -21.00
N ALA A 17 5.99 -6.96 -20.13
CA ALA A 17 5.77 -7.73 -18.92
C ALA A 17 5.14 -6.89 -17.78
N VAL A 18 5.36 -5.57 -17.72
CA VAL A 18 4.86 -4.70 -16.65
C VAL A 18 3.36 -4.90 -16.35
N PRO A 19 2.43 -4.93 -17.34
CA PRO A 19 1.01 -5.14 -17.06
C PRO A 19 0.68 -6.48 -16.37
N TYR A 20 1.54 -7.48 -16.48
CA TYR A 20 1.34 -8.75 -15.77
C TYR A 20 1.62 -8.61 -14.28
N PHE A 21 2.57 -7.74 -13.90
CA PHE A 21 2.88 -7.47 -12.50
C PHE A 21 1.75 -6.73 -11.79
N ASP A 22 1.04 -5.82 -12.46
CA ASP A 22 -0.16 -5.17 -11.93
C ASP A 22 -1.20 -6.15 -11.38
N ARG A 23 -1.26 -7.34 -11.96
CA ARG A 23 -2.26 -8.36 -11.64
C ARG A 23 -1.83 -9.33 -10.56
N LEU A 24 -0.60 -9.23 -10.08
CA LEU A 24 -0.11 -10.06 -8.96
C LEU A 24 -0.70 -9.60 -7.64
N ASP A 25 -0.63 -8.31 -7.37
CA ASP A 25 -1.35 -7.67 -6.28
C ASP A 25 -2.32 -6.61 -6.85
N TYR A 26 -3.48 -7.06 -7.26
CA TYR A 26 -4.50 -6.20 -7.88
C TYR A 26 -5.14 -5.20 -6.91
N VAL A 27 -4.75 -5.20 -5.64
CA VAL A 27 -5.21 -4.22 -4.64
C VAL A 27 -4.27 -3.01 -4.55
N ALA A 28 -2.97 -3.23 -4.79
CA ALA A 28 -1.96 -2.18 -4.86
C ALA A 28 -1.05 -2.40 -6.11
N PRO A 29 -1.60 -2.31 -7.33
CA PRO A 29 -0.92 -2.76 -8.54
C PRO A 29 0.40 -2.04 -8.81
N MET A 30 0.48 -0.73 -8.61
CA MET A 30 1.71 0.03 -8.86
C MET A 30 2.88 -0.38 -7.97
N ASN A 31 2.63 -0.97 -6.79
CA ASN A 31 3.70 -1.49 -5.94
C ASN A 31 4.41 -2.69 -6.58
N GLN A 32 3.70 -3.49 -7.36
CA GLN A 32 4.27 -4.62 -8.09
C GLN A 32 5.03 -4.18 -9.34
N GLU A 33 4.52 -3.15 -10.04
CA GLU A 33 5.28 -2.50 -11.12
C GLU A 33 6.60 -1.94 -10.60
N HIS A 34 6.57 -1.32 -9.42
CA HIS A 34 7.75 -0.76 -8.76
C HIS A 34 8.81 -1.85 -8.45
N ALA A 35 8.40 -2.93 -7.83
CA ALA A 35 9.31 -4.03 -7.51
C ALA A 35 9.98 -4.59 -8.79
N PHE A 36 9.23 -4.71 -9.88
CA PHE A 36 9.75 -5.17 -11.15
C PHE A 36 10.71 -4.16 -11.79
N ALA A 37 10.36 -2.86 -11.78
CA ALA A 37 11.22 -1.80 -12.29
C ALA A 37 12.55 -1.73 -11.54
N LEU A 38 12.52 -1.76 -10.19
CA LEU A 38 13.72 -1.79 -9.34
C LEU A 38 14.63 -2.99 -9.64
N ALA A 39 14.05 -4.17 -9.90
CA ALA A 39 14.83 -5.36 -10.25
C ALA A 39 15.59 -5.18 -11.57
N ILE A 40 14.93 -4.60 -12.59
CA ILE A 40 15.55 -4.33 -13.89
C ILE A 40 16.63 -3.25 -13.76
N GLU A 41 16.33 -2.17 -13.05
CA GLU A 41 17.26 -1.06 -12.81
C GLU A 41 18.52 -1.53 -12.12
N LYS A 42 18.37 -2.40 -11.11
CA LYS A 42 19.51 -3.00 -10.42
C LYS A 42 20.37 -3.89 -11.32
N ILE A 43 19.76 -4.63 -12.25
CA ILE A 43 20.49 -5.50 -13.20
C ILE A 43 21.24 -4.65 -14.24
N LEU A 44 20.64 -3.56 -14.67
CA LEU A 44 21.18 -2.72 -15.77
C LEU A 44 21.95 -1.50 -15.27
N ASP A 45 22.05 -1.31 -13.95
CA ASP A 45 22.70 -0.16 -13.30
C ASP A 45 22.14 1.19 -13.80
N ILE A 46 20.79 1.29 -13.82
CA ILE A 46 20.07 2.47 -14.28
C ILE A 46 19.76 3.37 -13.08
N GLU A 47 20.21 4.62 -13.14
CA GLU A 47 19.83 5.64 -12.17
C GLU A 47 18.48 6.26 -12.53
N VAL A 48 17.59 6.36 -11.54
CA VAL A 48 16.28 6.99 -11.68
C VAL A 48 16.36 8.45 -11.28
N PRO A 49 15.88 9.40 -12.10
CA PRO A 49 15.83 10.81 -11.73
C PRO A 49 15.01 11.02 -10.44
N ILE A 50 15.48 11.93 -9.58
CA ILE A 50 14.89 12.18 -8.26
C ILE A 50 13.37 12.46 -8.31
N ARG A 51 12.91 13.24 -9.29
CA ARG A 51 11.49 13.49 -9.50
C ARG A 51 10.71 12.20 -9.79
N GLY A 52 11.27 11.28 -10.58
CA GLY A 52 10.68 9.97 -10.85
C GLY A 52 10.56 9.12 -9.60
N GLN A 53 11.57 9.16 -8.72
CA GLN A 53 11.55 8.46 -7.43
C GLN A 53 10.42 8.98 -6.54
N TYR A 54 10.27 10.31 -6.39
CA TYR A 54 9.17 10.89 -5.60
C TYR A 54 7.79 10.52 -6.16
N ILE A 55 7.59 10.57 -7.47
CA ILE A 55 6.33 10.17 -8.10
C ILE A 55 6.02 8.69 -7.79
N ARG A 56 7.00 7.80 -7.92
CA ARG A 56 6.84 6.39 -7.59
C ARG A 56 6.44 6.18 -6.14
N VAL A 57 7.11 6.84 -5.21
CA VAL A 57 6.81 6.75 -3.78
C VAL A 57 5.39 7.22 -3.49
N ILE A 58 4.93 8.33 -4.08
CA ILE A 58 3.55 8.80 -3.92
C ILE A 58 2.56 7.71 -4.32
N PHE A 59 2.71 7.12 -5.50
CA PHE A 59 1.76 6.11 -5.97
C PHE A 59 1.90 4.77 -5.24
N CYS A 60 3.07 4.42 -4.73
CA CYS A 60 3.24 3.27 -3.85
C CYS A 60 2.51 3.47 -2.51
N GLU A 61 2.59 4.67 -1.93
CA GLU A 61 1.88 4.98 -0.69
C GLU A 61 0.35 5.07 -0.89
N ILE A 62 -0.11 5.61 -2.03
CA ILE A 62 -1.52 5.53 -2.43
C ILE A 62 -1.96 4.06 -2.56
N GLY A 63 -1.16 3.21 -3.21
CA GLY A 63 -1.42 1.78 -3.32
C GLY A 63 -1.51 1.11 -1.94
N ARG A 64 -0.66 1.50 -1.01
CA ARG A 64 -0.69 1.00 0.37
C ARG A 64 -1.95 1.43 1.12
N ILE A 65 -2.42 2.67 0.94
CA ILE A 65 -3.70 3.13 1.49
C ILE A 65 -4.85 2.30 0.89
N LEU A 66 -4.88 2.13 -0.43
CA LEU A 66 -5.87 1.31 -1.13
C LEU A 66 -5.96 -0.11 -0.55
N SER A 67 -4.80 -0.74 -0.31
CA SER A 67 -4.73 -2.10 0.26
C SER A 67 -5.19 -2.14 1.71
N HIS A 68 -4.76 -1.20 2.55
CA HIS A 68 -5.13 -1.20 3.97
C HIS A 68 -6.61 -0.89 4.17
N ILE A 69 -7.20 0.06 3.45
CA ILE A 69 -8.63 0.34 3.54
C ILE A 69 -9.44 -0.89 3.15
N LEU A 70 -9.09 -1.55 2.04
CA LEU A 70 -9.77 -2.79 1.64
C LEU A 70 -9.71 -3.82 2.76
N ASN A 71 -8.53 -4.06 3.32
CA ASN A 71 -8.36 -5.08 4.35
C ASN A 71 -9.13 -4.75 5.63
N ILE A 72 -9.05 -3.51 6.13
CA ILE A 72 -9.76 -3.06 7.33
C ILE A 72 -11.26 -3.24 7.15
N THR A 73 -11.80 -2.79 6.03
CA THR A 73 -13.24 -2.78 5.78
C THR A 73 -13.80 -4.16 5.48
N THR A 74 -13.04 -5.03 4.79
CA THR A 74 -13.45 -6.43 4.58
C THR A 74 -13.32 -7.26 5.85
N GLN A 75 -12.33 -7.02 6.71
CA GLN A 75 -12.26 -7.64 8.03
C GLN A 75 -13.49 -7.26 8.87
N ALA A 76 -13.91 -6.00 8.84
CA ALA A 76 -15.14 -5.56 9.49
C ALA A 76 -16.37 -6.27 8.91
N LEU A 77 -16.44 -6.43 7.60
CA LEU A 77 -17.52 -7.15 6.90
C LEU A 77 -17.58 -8.63 7.34
N ASP A 78 -16.44 -9.30 7.42
CA ASP A 78 -16.35 -10.70 7.85
C ASP A 78 -16.82 -10.90 9.30
N VAL A 79 -16.68 -9.89 10.14
CA VAL A 79 -17.20 -9.89 11.53
C VAL A 79 -18.68 -9.48 11.61
N GLY A 80 -19.27 -9.05 10.49
CA GLY A 80 -20.69 -8.70 10.38
C GLY A 80 -20.99 -7.21 10.26
N ALA A 81 -19.98 -6.31 10.19
CA ALA A 81 -20.17 -4.88 10.01
C ALA A 81 -20.12 -4.51 8.52
N LEU A 82 -21.27 -4.38 7.85
CA LEU A 82 -21.37 -4.11 6.43
C LEU A 82 -21.02 -2.64 6.07
N THR A 83 -21.47 -1.68 6.87
CA THR A 83 -21.34 -0.24 6.59
C THR A 83 -19.90 0.24 6.36
N PRO A 84 -18.89 -0.17 7.14
CA PRO A 84 -17.50 0.23 6.91
C PRO A 84 -16.98 -0.07 5.52
N SER A 85 -17.44 -1.16 4.90
CA SER A 85 -17.03 -1.52 3.54
C SER A 85 -17.50 -0.50 2.51
N LEU A 86 -18.71 0.04 2.67
CA LEU A 86 -19.25 1.06 1.78
C LEU A 86 -18.45 2.38 1.89
N TRP A 87 -18.16 2.82 3.11
CA TRP A 87 -17.37 4.03 3.35
C TRP A 87 -15.93 3.89 2.83
N GLY A 88 -15.30 2.77 3.11
CA GLY A 88 -13.92 2.54 2.64
C GLY A 88 -13.82 2.47 1.11
N PHE A 89 -14.82 1.91 0.44
CA PHE A 89 -14.83 1.87 -1.02
C PHE A 89 -15.08 3.24 -1.66
N GLU A 90 -15.82 4.13 -1.00
CA GLU A 90 -15.93 5.54 -1.44
C GLU A 90 -14.55 6.24 -1.44
N GLU A 91 -13.76 6.07 -0.39
CA GLU A 91 -12.41 6.64 -0.34
C GLU A 91 -11.45 5.98 -1.34
N ARG A 92 -11.58 4.67 -1.53
CA ARG A 92 -10.80 3.95 -2.55
C ARG A 92 -11.09 4.49 -3.96
N GLU A 93 -12.32 4.85 -4.25
CA GLU A 93 -12.72 5.42 -5.55
C GLU A 93 -11.97 6.71 -5.85
N LYS A 94 -11.83 7.62 -4.88
CA LYS A 94 -11.07 8.87 -5.01
C LYS A 94 -9.59 8.61 -5.33
N LEU A 95 -8.99 7.60 -4.70
CA LEU A 95 -7.60 7.21 -4.97
C LEU A 95 -7.42 6.55 -6.35
N MET A 96 -8.41 5.79 -6.80
CA MET A 96 -8.39 5.18 -8.15
C MET A 96 -8.55 6.23 -9.25
N GLU A 97 -9.21 7.36 -8.98
CA GLU A 97 -9.23 8.51 -9.89
C GLU A 97 -7.82 9.08 -10.09
N PHE A 98 -6.99 9.14 -9.05
CA PHE A 98 -5.60 9.57 -9.20
C PHE A 98 -4.80 8.63 -10.11
N TYR A 99 -5.01 7.32 -10.01
CA TYR A 99 -4.44 6.33 -10.92
C TYR A 99 -4.87 6.57 -12.37
N GLU A 100 -6.17 6.80 -12.57
CA GLU A 100 -6.73 7.07 -13.90
C GLU A 100 -6.14 8.34 -14.52
N ARG A 101 -5.95 9.39 -13.72
CA ARG A 101 -5.41 10.67 -14.22
C ARG A 101 -3.97 10.56 -14.73
N VAL A 102 -3.15 9.69 -14.18
CA VAL A 102 -1.75 9.52 -14.63
C VAL A 102 -1.57 8.44 -15.68
N SER A 103 -2.46 7.48 -15.76
CA SER A 103 -2.28 6.30 -16.61
C SER A 103 -3.39 6.05 -17.62
N GLY A 104 -4.55 6.67 -17.43
CA GLY A 104 -5.77 6.37 -18.19
C GLY A 104 -6.50 5.11 -17.69
N SER A 105 -5.99 4.44 -16.65
CA SER A 105 -6.57 3.22 -16.09
C SER A 105 -6.79 3.36 -14.59
N ARG A 106 -7.99 3.02 -14.13
CA ARG A 106 -8.36 3.13 -12.71
C ARG A 106 -7.62 2.16 -11.79
N LEU A 107 -7.21 1.01 -12.29
CA LEU A 107 -6.64 -0.06 -11.47
C LEU A 107 -5.29 -0.53 -11.99
N HIS A 108 -5.25 -1.18 -13.14
CA HIS A 108 -4.02 -1.70 -13.74
C HIS A 108 -3.37 -0.64 -14.61
N ALA A 109 -2.51 0.16 -14.01
CA ALA A 109 -2.05 1.42 -14.57
C ALA A 109 -0.94 1.28 -15.61
N ASN A 110 -0.06 0.29 -15.45
CA ASN A 110 1.13 0.15 -16.30
C ASN A 110 1.90 1.49 -16.43
N TYR A 111 2.10 2.16 -15.30
CA TYR A 111 2.60 3.53 -15.23
C TYR A 111 4.09 3.60 -14.95
N PHE A 112 4.62 2.73 -14.09
CA PHE A 112 6.05 2.70 -13.79
C PHE A 112 6.81 2.05 -14.94
N ARG A 113 8.02 2.56 -15.16
CA ARG A 113 8.93 2.07 -16.21
C ARG A 113 10.34 1.97 -15.64
N PRO A 114 11.15 1.02 -16.09
CA PRO A 114 12.59 1.08 -15.81
C PRO A 114 13.16 2.45 -16.18
N GLY A 115 13.79 3.12 -15.20
CA GLY A 115 14.30 4.47 -15.35
C GLY A 115 13.34 5.60 -14.93
N GLY A 116 12.15 5.29 -14.40
CA GLY A 116 11.22 6.30 -13.88
C GLY A 116 9.75 5.94 -14.04
N VAL A 117 8.97 6.83 -14.62
CA VAL A 117 7.53 6.72 -14.88
C VAL A 117 7.23 7.03 -16.35
N HIS A 118 6.06 6.59 -16.82
CA HIS A 118 5.67 6.77 -18.22
C HIS A 118 5.53 8.25 -18.63
N GLN A 119 4.97 9.06 -17.74
CA GLN A 119 4.74 10.50 -17.95
C GLN A 119 4.73 11.23 -16.61
N ASP A 120 4.97 12.54 -16.64
CA ASP A 120 4.92 13.38 -15.45
C ASP A 120 3.47 13.55 -14.93
N LEU A 121 3.33 14.09 -13.73
CA LEU A 121 2.04 14.32 -13.11
C LEU A 121 1.21 15.33 -13.93
N PRO A 122 -0.07 15.05 -14.18
CA PRO A 122 -0.99 16.03 -14.74
C PRO A 122 -1.11 17.28 -13.85
N ARG A 123 -1.32 18.44 -14.47
CA ARG A 123 -1.47 19.71 -13.72
C ARG A 123 -2.61 19.61 -12.70
N GLY A 124 -2.33 20.04 -11.47
CA GLY A 124 -3.29 20.10 -10.38
C GLY A 124 -3.51 18.76 -9.65
N LEU A 125 -2.91 17.66 -10.10
CA LEU A 125 -3.04 16.38 -9.40
C LEU A 125 -2.35 16.41 -8.03
N ASP A 126 -1.21 17.06 -7.91
CA ASP A 126 -0.50 17.32 -6.67
C ASP A 126 -1.38 18.02 -5.63
N THR A 127 -2.09 19.06 -6.06
CA THR A 127 -3.03 19.81 -5.21
C THR A 127 -4.19 18.94 -4.74
N ASP A 128 -4.73 18.10 -5.63
CA ASP A 128 -5.85 17.21 -5.29
C ASP A 128 -5.41 16.09 -4.35
N ILE A 129 -4.20 15.53 -4.52
CA ILE A 129 -3.62 14.57 -3.59
C ILE A 129 -3.43 15.20 -2.20
N LEU A 130 -2.90 16.42 -2.13
CA LEU A 130 -2.76 17.15 -0.86
C LEU A 130 -4.11 17.41 -0.19
N LYS A 131 -5.13 17.77 -0.95
CA LYS A 131 -6.49 17.94 -0.43
C LYS A 131 -7.00 16.62 0.17
N PHE A 132 -6.87 15.51 -0.55
CA PHE A 132 -7.22 14.18 -0.05
C PHE A 132 -6.48 13.87 1.25
N CYS A 133 -5.18 14.10 1.33
CA CYS A 133 -4.37 13.87 2.53
C CYS A 133 -4.86 14.65 3.76
N ASN A 134 -5.38 15.85 3.56
CA ASN A 134 -5.90 16.68 4.65
C ASN A 134 -7.29 16.23 5.13
N GLU A 135 -8.11 15.67 4.25
CA GLU A 135 -9.48 15.23 4.54
C GLU A 135 -9.53 13.79 5.07
N PHE A 136 -8.64 12.94 4.59
CA PHE A 136 -8.63 11.50 4.84
C PHE A 136 -8.50 11.07 6.32
N PRO A 137 -7.71 11.74 7.19
CA PRO A 137 -7.62 11.37 8.60
C PRO A 137 -8.97 11.32 9.31
N LYS A 138 -9.89 12.22 8.96
CA LYS A 138 -11.23 12.23 9.53
C LYS A 138 -12.02 10.94 9.24
N ILE A 139 -11.84 10.38 8.06
CA ILE A 139 -12.49 9.12 7.68
C ILE A 139 -11.93 7.96 8.49
N ILE A 140 -10.62 7.97 8.78
CA ILE A 140 -10.00 6.97 9.63
C ILE A 140 -10.51 7.09 11.06
N ASP A 141 -10.63 8.30 11.60
CA ASP A 141 -11.20 8.55 12.93
C ASP A 141 -12.65 8.03 13.03
N ASP A 142 -13.46 8.24 12.00
CA ASP A 142 -14.83 7.73 11.92
C ASP A 142 -14.86 6.19 11.92
N LEU A 143 -13.97 5.54 11.17
CA LEU A 143 -13.82 4.08 11.16
C LEU A 143 -13.35 3.54 12.52
N GLU A 144 -12.38 4.20 13.16
CA GLU A 144 -11.90 3.83 14.48
C GLU A 144 -13.01 3.95 15.55
N THR A 145 -13.76 5.04 15.52
CA THR A 145 -14.89 5.25 16.42
C THR A 145 -15.92 4.13 16.31
N LEU A 146 -16.15 3.62 15.11
CA LEU A 146 -17.09 2.52 14.88
C LEU A 146 -16.55 1.15 15.28
N LEU A 147 -15.25 0.89 15.08
CA LEU A 147 -14.67 -0.45 15.13
C LEU A 147 -13.78 -0.68 16.35
N THR A 148 -12.86 0.24 16.67
CA THR A 148 -11.76 -0.01 17.60
C THR A 148 -12.25 -0.39 18.98
N ASP A 149 -13.22 0.33 19.53
CA ASP A 149 -13.79 0.03 20.86
C ASP A 149 -15.09 -0.77 20.83
N ASN A 150 -15.52 -1.19 19.66
CA ASN A 150 -16.73 -1.98 19.50
C ASN A 150 -16.57 -3.36 20.17
N ARG A 151 -17.47 -3.68 21.10
CA ARG A 151 -17.42 -4.94 21.87
C ARG A 151 -17.49 -6.17 20.97
N ILE A 152 -18.35 -6.16 19.96
CA ILE A 152 -18.52 -7.30 19.06
C ILE A 152 -17.24 -7.48 18.23
N PHE A 153 -16.69 -6.37 17.69
CA PHE A 153 -15.47 -6.41 16.92
C PHE A 153 -14.29 -6.94 17.74
N LYS A 154 -14.12 -6.46 18.98
CA LYS A 154 -13.09 -6.97 19.90
C LYS A 154 -13.25 -8.46 20.18
N GLN A 155 -14.45 -8.93 20.52
CA GLN A 155 -14.71 -10.35 20.81
C GLN A 155 -14.44 -11.28 19.62
N ARG A 156 -14.48 -10.76 18.39
CA ARG A 156 -14.26 -11.53 17.18
C ARG A 156 -12.81 -11.44 16.66
N ASN A 157 -11.97 -10.60 17.25
CA ASN A 157 -10.60 -10.36 16.79
C ASN A 157 -9.52 -10.54 17.85
N VAL A 158 -9.82 -10.21 19.12
CA VAL A 158 -8.87 -10.37 20.23
C VAL A 158 -8.68 -11.85 20.54
N ASP A 159 -7.43 -12.27 20.66
CA ASP A 159 -7.01 -13.65 20.89
C ASP A 159 -7.45 -14.64 19.79
N ILE A 160 -7.80 -14.14 18.60
CA ILE A 160 -8.16 -14.95 17.43
C ILE A 160 -7.04 -14.92 16.40
N GLY A 161 -6.70 -16.10 15.87
CA GLY A 161 -5.69 -16.24 14.83
C GLY A 161 -4.31 -15.79 15.28
N ILE A 162 -3.91 -16.13 16.50
CA ILE A 162 -2.61 -15.78 17.06
C ILE A 162 -1.51 -16.45 16.27
N VAL A 163 -0.52 -15.64 15.87
CA VAL A 163 0.74 -16.09 15.25
C VAL A 163 1.87 -15.62 16.14
N SER A 164 2.62 -16.56 16.71
CA SER A 164 3.77 -16.22 17.53
C SER A 164 4.88 -15.57 16.71
N LYS A 165 5.80 -14.86 17.37
CA LYS A 165 6.96 -14.28 16.71
C LYS A 165 7.80 -15.34 16.00
N ASP A 166 7.99 -16.49 16.65
CA ASP A 166 8.82 -17.59 16.11
C ASP A 166 8.13 -18.23 14.90
N ASP A 167 6.81 -18.44 14.95
CA ASP A 167 6.06 -18.93 13.80
C ASP A 167 6.09 -17.92 12.64
N ALA A 168 5.94 -16.64 12.93
CA ALA A 168 5.98 -15.60 11.90
C ALA A 168 7.33 -15.59 11.16
N LEU A 169 8.43 -15.82 11.87
CA LEU A 169 9.76 -15.92 11.29
C LEU A 169 9.94 -17.25 10.54
N ASN A 170 9.54 -18.38 11.12
CA ASN A 170 9.67 -19.72 10.53
C ASN A 170 8.87 -19.87 9.23
N TYR A 171 7.67 -19.28 9.18
CA TYR A 171 6.83 -19.27 7.99
C TYR A 171 7.15 -18.15 7.00
N SER A 172 8.20 -17.37 7.26
CA SER A 172 8.63 -16.25 6.39
C SER A 172 7.53 -15.23 6.14
N PHE A 173 6.75 -14.90 7.15
CA PHE A 173 5.73 -13.85 7.04
C PHE A 173 6.39 -12.48 6.88
N SER A 174 5.68 -11.58 6.22
CA SER A 174 6.11 -10.20 5.98
C SER A 174 4.99 -9.20 6.24
N GLY A 175 5.29 -7.92 6.11
CA GLY A 175 4.31 -6.85 6.23
C GLY A 175 3.62 -6.81 7.59
N VAL A 176 2.32 -6.60 7.59
CA VAL A 176 1.53 -6.49 8.83
C VAL A 176 1.47 -7.80 9.61
N MET A 177 1.59 -8.95 8.95
CA MET A 177 1.59 -10.24 9.63
C MET A 177 2.76 -10.36 10.63
N ILE A 178 3.97 -10.07 10.18
CA ILE A 178 5.16 -10.13 11.06
C ILE A 178 5.17 -8.98 12.07
N ARG A 179 4.72 -7.78 11.70
CA ARG A 179 4.63 -6.64 12.61
C ARG A 179 3.59 -6.84 13.71
N GLY A 180 2.43 -7.42 13.37
CA GLY A 180 1.43 -7.82 14.38
C GLY A 180 1.99 -8.77 15.43
N SER A 181 2.92 -9.63 15.07
CA SER A 181 3.61 -10.58 15.96
C SER A 181 4.83 -10.00 16.68
N GLY A 182 5.01 -8.67 16.69
CA GLY A 182 6.02 -7.99 17.50
C GLY A 182 7.40 -7.79 16.85
N VAL A 183 7.52 -7.97 15.53
CA VAL A 183 8.77 -7.74 14.80
C VAL A 183 8.73 -6.43 14.02
N PRO A 184 9.54 -5.42 14.36
CA PRO A 184 9.53 -4.11 13.70
C PRO A 184 10.29 -4.15 12.37
N TRP A 185 9.84 -4.97 11.42
CA TRP A 185 10.48 -5.09 10.12
C TRP A 185 9.66 -4.39 9.03
N ASP A 186 10.31 -3.44 8.35
CA ASP A 186 9.78 -2.73 7.20
C ASP A 186 10.94 -2.40 6.24
N LEU A 187 10.84 -2.88 5.01
CA LEU A 187 11.89 -2.70 3.99
C LEU A 187 12.17 -1.23 3.67
N ARG A 188 11.19 -0.37 3.78
CA ARG A 188 11.35 1.08 3.57
C ARG A 188 12.32 1.74 4.55
N LYS A 189 12.55 1.12 5.73
CA LYS A 189 13.50 1.55 6.76
C LYS A 189 14.74 0.66 6.82
N SER A 190 14.60 -0.67 6.66
CA SER A 190 15.71 -1.62 6.81
C SER A 190 16.58 -1.72 5.55
N GLN A 191 16.02 -1.49 4.38
CA GLN A 191 16.68 -1.47 3.08
C GLN A 191 16.01 -0.41 2.19
N PRO A 192 16.19 0.87 2.50
CA PRO A 192 15.53 1.96 1.77
C PRO A 192 15.80 1.89 0.27
N TYR A 193 14.82 2.31 -0.49
CA TYR A 193 14.87 2.41 -1.94
C TYR A 193 14.19 3.70 -2.38
N ASP A 194 14.54 4.21 -3.57
CA ASP A 194 14.14 5.52 -4.04
C ASP A 194 14.35 6.59 -2.94
N CYS A 195 13.39 7.47 -2.69
CA CYS A 195 13.49 8.54 -1.70
C CYS A 195 12.92 8.19 -0.30
N TYR A 196 12.77 6.91 0.06
CA TYR A 196 12.23 6.55 1.38
C TYR A 196 13.15 6.93 2.55
N GLU A 197 14.45 7.13 2.33
CA GLU A 197 15.37 7.64 3.35
C GLU A 197 15.01 9.04 3.83
N ASP A 198 14.45 9.85 2.95
CA ASP A 198 14.09 11.24 3.23
C ASP A 198 12.76 11.36 4.00
N LEU A 199 12.02 10.26 4.15
CA LEU A 199 10.69 10.26 4.74
C LEU A 199 10.71 9.86 6.21
N ASP A 200 10.08 10.68 7.05
CA ASP A 200 9.92 10.35 8.46
C ASP A 200 8.55 9.67 8.69
N PHE A 201 8.59 8.40 9.06
CA PHE A 201 7.41 7.62 9.46
C PHE A 201 7.78 6.57 10.50
N LYS A 202 6.78 6.16 11.28
CA LYS A 202 6.93 5.12 12.29
C LYS A 202 6.56 3.74 11.72
N ILE A 203 7.10 2.70 12.32
CA ILE A 203 6.72 1.31 12.02
C ILE A 203 5.73 0.86 13.10
N PRO A 204 4.44 0.67 12.80
CA PRO A 204 3.49 0.15 13.77
C PRO A 204 3.77 -1.32 14.07
N VAL A 205 3.80 -1.66 15.36
CA VAL A 205 4.15 -3.00 15.84
C VAL A 205 3.14 -3.45 16.89
N GLY A 206 2.53 -4.61 16.66
CA GLY A 206 1.65 -5.28 17.61
C GLY A 206 2.43 -6.03 18.70
N LYS A 207 1.71 -6.70 19.57
CA LYS A 207 2.27 -7.46 20.70
C LYS A 207 1.79 -8.90 20.75
N ASN A 208 0.50 -9.13 20.47
CA ASN A 208 -0.17 -10.41 20.68
C ASN A 208 -0.18 -11.30 19.43
N GLY A 209 0.05 -10.74 18.25
CA GLY A 209 0.04 -11.46 16.99
C GLY A 209 -1.34 -11.95 16.56
N ASP A 210 -2.41 -11.38 17.10
CA ASP A 210 -3.80 -11.72 16.79
C ASP A 210 -4.40 -10.86 15.66
N CYS A 211 -5.64 -11.14 15.31
CA CYS A 211 -6.36 -10.38 14.30
C CYS A 211 -6.56 -8.92 14.69
N TYR A 212 -6.72 -8.64 15.99
CA TYR A 212 -6.91 -7.28 16.48
C TYR A 212 -5.64 -6.44 16.37
N ASP A 213 -4.49 -6.98 16.75
CA ASP A 213 -3.20 -6.30 16.58
C ASP A 213 -2.89 -6.02 15.10
N ARG A 214 -3.21 -6.94 14.20
CA ARG A 214 -3.05 -6.71 12.75
C ARG A 214 -3.97 -5.60 12.25
N TYR A 215 -5.19 -5.49 12.78
CA TYR A 215 -6.09 -4.38 12.50
C TYR A 215 -5.49 -3.06 12.99
N LEU A 216 -5.04 -2.98 14.24
CA LEU A 216 -4.42 -1.78 14.81
C LEU A 216 -3.18 -1.35 14.03
N CYS A 217 -2.31 -2.29 13.65
CA CYS A 217 -1.15 -1.98 12.81
C CYS A 217 -1.54 -1.36 11.46
N ARG A 218 -2.66 -1.79 10.86
CA ARG A 218 -3.13 -1.20 9.59
C ARG A 218 -3.72 0.18 9.79
N ILE A 219 -4.52 0.38 10.82
CA ILE A 219 -5.07 1.70 11.17
C ILE A 219 -3.93 2.71 11.41
N GLU A 220 -2.97 2.36 12.24
CA GLU A 220 -1.83 3.24 12.51
C GLU A 220 -1.01 3.50 11.25
N ALA A 221 -0.78 2.46 10.42
CA ALA A 221 -0.06 2.62 9.16
C ALA A 221 -0.78 3.58 8.20
N VAL A 222 -2.08 3.52 8.09
CA VAL A 222 -2.88 4.42 7.24
C VAL A 222 -2.90 5.83 7.82
N SER A 223 -3.00 5.97 9.14
CA SER A 223 -3.09 7.26 9.82
C SER A 223 -1.86 8.14 9.61
N TYR A 224 -0.66 7.58 9.43
CA TYR A 224 0.52 8.39 9.13
C TYR A 224 0.92 8.43 7.64
N THR A 225 0.34 7.58 6.80
CA THR A 225 0.71 7.54 5.37
C THR A 225 0.48 8.88 4.67
N HIS A 226 -0.57 9.61 5.05
CA HIS A 226 -0.83 10.94 4.50
C HIS A 226 0.27 11.95 4.84
N LEU A 227 1.00 11.76 5.94
CA LEU A 227 2.15 12.58 6.34
C LEU A 227 3.42 12.24 5.56
N THR A 228 3.52 11.00 5.04
CA THR A 228 4.67 10.53 4.27
C THR A 228 4.54 10.78 2.77
N LEU A 229 3.34 11.14 2.30
CA LEU A 229 3.19 11.60 0.92
C LEU A 229 3.97 12.91 0.79
N PRO A 230 5.01 12.94 -0.06
CA PRO A 230 5.89 14.10 -0.11
C PRO A 230 5.09 15.35 -0.46
N THR A 231 4.97 16.26 0.50
CA THR A 231 4.37 17.58 0.32
C THR A 231 5.25 18.50 -0.55
N THR A 232 6.43 18.02 -0.92
CA THR A 232 7.44 18.75 -1.70
C THR A 232 7.51 18.26 -3.15
N LEU A 233 6.38 18.28 -3.87
CA LEU A 233 6.36 18.16 -5.34
C LEU A 233 6.81 19.45 -6.05
N SER A 234 7.29 20.43 -5.31
CA SER A 234 7.82 21.70 -5.83
C SER A 234 9.33 21.67 -6.16
N VAL A 235 9.85 20.50 -6.54
CA VAL A 235 11.21 20.35 -7.08
C VAL A 235 11.18 20.21 -8.60
#